data_b50bde450d0fae21ecfa544e49c05905
#
_entry.id   b50bde450d0fae21ecfa544e49c05905
#
_cell.length_a   1.000
_cell.length_b   1.000
_cell.length_c   1.000
_cell.angle_alpha   90.00
_cell.angle_beta   90.00
_cell.angle_gamma   90.00
#
_symmetry.space_group_name_H-M   'P 1'
#
loop_
_entity.id
_entity.type
_entity.pdbx_description
1 polymer ?
#
loop_
_entity_poly.entity_id
_entity_poly.type
_entity_poly.pdbx_seq_one_letter_code
_entity_poly.pdbx_strand_id
1 'polypeptide(L)'
;VSAEREAAKGTADGSNPDAVTKIVNALSIRVSPRDVKSKDTRNLLNIIMQQWLPLSTATFQAIVDIIPPPDVAQSQRIPYMLHPDKARDATVRVPPTNHLEEGLYGCKQDDDAEVVVYVSKMFAVSRGELPEHRPKELTAEEMRQRGREERERRAALALQASSGVEMDGIEGLTKNLDQLEVETPKPAEPESSEVLLAFSRIFSGVVRRGVNLIATLPKYDPELGASHPKNAKYMTRVTAKDLYMMMGRDLVAVEEVPAGHVCAIGGLEGLVHRNATLWAPTAAGVEGDVDGALVNLAGVNMQQSPIVRVALEPENPADMPKLVRGLQILNQADPCAEYLVQETGEHVILTAGELHLEVSGPGLRGFWANCSDA
;
A
#
# COMPACT_ATOMS: atom_id res chain seq x y z
N VAL A 1 -11.64 -15.78 35.13
CA VAL A 1 -11.53 -16.98 34.25
C VAL A 1 -12.69 -17.94 34.44
N SER A 2 -13.12 -18.27 35.68
CA SER A 2 -14.27 -19.16 35.90
C SER A 2 -15.60 -18.47 35.63
N ALA A 3 -15.81 -17.22 36.09
CA ALA A 3 -16.99 -16.42 35.81
C ALA A 3 -17.16 -16.11 34.33
N GLU A 4 -16.05 -15.91 33.62
CA GLU A 4 -16.02 -15.70 32.17
C GLU A 4 -16.48 -16.91 31.37
N ARG A 5 -16.05 -18.12 31.80
CA ARG A 5 -16.49 -19.38 31.19
C ARG A 5 -17.97 -19.69 31.47
N GLU A 6 -18.46 -19.32 32.65
CA GLU A 6 -19.89 -19.45 32.98
C GLU A 6 -20.76 -18.43 32.23
N ALA A 7 -20.29 -17.19 32.08
CA ALA A 7 -20.94 -16.19 31.23
C ALA A 7 -21.05 -16.65 29.79
N ALA A 8 -19.95 -17.15 29.21
CA ALA A 8 -19.93 -17.66 27.85
C ALA A 8 -20.82 -18.91 27.67
N LYS A 9 -20.89 -19.81 28.65
CA LYS A 9 -21.80 -20.95 28.61
C LYS A 9 -23.27 -20.57 28.79
N GLY A 10 -23.59 -19.68 29.73
CA GLY A 10 -24.95 -19.21 29.95
C GLY A 10 -25.55 -18.43 28.79
N THR A 11 -24.70 -17.70 28.03
CA THR A 11 -25.13 -17.00 26.82
C THR A 11 -25.15 -17.90 25.57
N ALA A 12 -24.24 -18.87 25.48
CA ALA A 12 -24.17 -19.79 24.33
C ALA A 12 -25.35 -20.77 24.28
N ASP A 13 -25.83 -21.27 25.44
CA ASP A 13 -26.95 -22.22 25.51
C ASP A 13 -28.31 -21.53 25.57
N GLY A 14 -28.40 -20.23 25.85
CA GLY A 14 -29.65 -19.46 25.94
C GLY A 14 -30.58 -19.98 27.05
N SER A 15 -30.09 -20.84 27.95
CA SER A 15 -30.89 -21.67 28.84
C SER A 15 -31.23 -21.03 30.18
N ASN A 16 -30.58 -19.91 30.55
CA ASN A 16 -30.83 -19.31 31.87
C ASN A 16 -30.74 -17.78 31.90
N PRO A 17 -31.86 -17.05 31.64
CA PRO A 17 -31.87 -15.58 31.65
C PRO A 17 -31.53 -14.99 33.02
N ASP A 18 -31.73 -15.70 34.12
CA ASP A 18 -31.42 -15.23 35.46
C ASP A 18 -29.89 -15.21 35.69
N ALA A 19 -29.15 -16.19 35.14
CA ALA A 19 -27.72 -16.22 35.20
C ALA A 19 -27.12 -15.05 34.39
N VAL A 20 -27.65 -14.78 33.22
CA VAL A 20 -27.24 -13.64 32.37
C VAL A 20 -27.49 -12.32 33.10
N THR A 21 -28.64 -12.16 33.73
CA THR A 21 -28.99 -10.95 34.50
C THR A 21 -28.04 -10.75 35.69
N LYS A 22 -27.66 -11.81 36.40
CA LYS A 22 -26.67 -11.73 37.49
C LYS A 22 -25.31 -11.27 36.99
N ILE A 23 -24.86 -11.80 35.85
CA ILE A 23 -23.58 -11.44 35.23
C ILE A 23 -23.57 -9.98 34.76
N VAL A 24 -24.64 -9.57 34.07
CA VAL A 24 -24.81 -8.18 33.58
C VAL A 24 -24.77 -7.18 34.76
N ASN A 25 -25.45 -7.52 35.86
CA ASN A 25 -25.43 -6.68 37.07
C ASN A 25 -24.06 -6.67 37.77
N ALA A 26 -23.40 -7.82 37.85
CA ALA A 26 -22.06 -7.92 38.46
C ALA A 26 -21.00 -7.15 37.67
N LEU A 27 -21.14 -7.08 36.35
CA LEU A 27 -20.23 -6.35 35.46
C LEU A 27 -20.67 -4.87 35.27
N SER A 28 -21.78 -4.45 35.87
CA SER A 28 -22.34 -3.09 35.73
C SER A 28 -22.61 -2.69 34.27
N ILE A 29 -23.00 -3.64 33.44
CA ILE A 29 -23.26 -3.45 32.02
C ILE A 29 -24.73 -3.07 31.82
N ARG A 30 -25.02 -2.21 30.85
CA ARG A 30 -26.39 -1.81 30.50
C ARG A 30 -26.87 -2.60 29.29
N VAL A 31 -27.68 -3.62 29.52
CA VAL A 31 -28.33 -4.40 28.45
C VAL A 31 -29.84 -4.18 28.52
N SER A 32 -30.48 -4.00 27.37
CA SER A 32 -31.92 -3.79 27.33
C SER A 32 -32.66 -5.07 27.77
N PRO A 33 -33.78 -4.98 28.51
CA PRO A 33 -34.56 -6.15 28.90
C PRO A 33 -35.10 -6.95 27.70
N ARG A 34 -35.18 -6.32 26.54
CA ARG A 34 -35.59 -6.93 25.27
C ARG A 34 -34.49 -7.85 24.74
N ASP A 35 -33.21 -7.44 24.83
CA ASP A 35 -32.07 -8.23 24.37
C ASP A 35 -31.80 -9.41 25.29
N VAL A 36 -31.97 -9.24 26.61
CA VAL A 36 -31.84 -10.35 27.59
C VAL A 36 -32.88 -11.46 27.32
N LYS A 37 -34.05 -11.09 26.84
CA LYS A 37 -35.13 -12.05 26.50
C LYS A 37 -35.11 -12.56 25.06
N SER A 38 -34.15 -12.06 24.27
CA SER A 38 -34.01 -12.47 22.88
C SER A 38 -33.57 -13.93 22.76
N LYS A 39 -34.09 -14.63 21.73
CA LYS A 39 -33.63 -15.96 21.38
C LYS A 39 -32.26 -15.95 20.69
N ASP A 40 -31.78 -14.78 20.24
CA ASP A 40 -30.49 -14.63 19.62
C ASP A 40 -29.40 -14.45 20.68
N THR A 41 -28.90 -15.57 21.17
CA THR A 41 -27.86 -15.64 22.18
C THR A 41 -26.54 -15.09 21.68
N ARG A 42 -26.26 -15.17 20.38
CA ARG A 42 -25.01 -14.68 19.78
C ARG A 42 -24.96 -13.16 19.77
N ASN A 43 -26.07 -12.51 19.44
CA ASN A 43 -26.18 -11.05 19.50
C ASN A 43 -26.09 -10.55 20.94
N LEU A 44 -26.76 -11.22 21.89
CA LEU A 44 -26.66 -10.89 23.31
C LEU A 44 -25.22 -11.00 23.84
N LEU A 45 -24.49 -12.05 23.46
CA LEU A 45 -23.08 -12.20 23.80
C LEU A 45 -22.24 -11.05 23.26
N ASN A 46 -22.44 -10.68 21.99
CA ASN A 46 -21.73 -9.56 21.39
C ASN A 46 -21.98 -8.24 22.12
N ILE A 47 -23.24 -7.93 22.48
CA ILE A 47 -23.61 -6.74 23.21
C ILE A 47 -22.91 -6.68 24.59
N ILE A 48 -22.88 -7.79 25.30
CA ILE A 48 -22.23 -7.90 26.62
C ILE A 48 -20.72 -7.72 26.45
N MET A 49 -20.10 -8.45 25.52
CA MET A 49 -18.65 -8.42 25.32
C MET A 49 -18.14 -7.07 24.84
N GLN A 50 -18.87 -6.39 23.96
CA GLN A 50 -18.52 -5.05 23.48
C GLN A 50 -18.51 -3.99 24.60
N GLN A 51 -19.38 -4.14 25.61
CA GLN A 51 -19.43 -3.22 26.74
C GLN A 51 -18.46 -3.58 27.84
N TRP A 52 -18.23 -4.89 28.07
CA TRP A 52 -17.33 -5.36 29.13
C TRP A 52 -15.87 -5.28 28.73
N LEU A 53 -15.51 -5.84 27.60
CA LEU A 53 -14.14 -5.82 27.07
C LEU A 53 -14.15 -5.40 25.59
N PRO A 54 -14.25 -4.10 25.32
CA PRO A 54 -14.18 -3.61 23.96
C PRO A 54 -12.78 -3.88 23.40
N LEU A 55 -12.68 -4.87 22.50
CA LEU A 55 -11.42 -5.35 21.93
C LEU A 55 -10.59 -4.21 21.30
N SER A 56 -11.24 -3.29 20.61
CA SER A 56 -10.60 -2.13 20.02
C SER A 56 -9.91 -1.25 21.06
N THR A 57 -10.63 -0.89 22.13
CA THR A 57 -10.09 -0.04 23.21
C THR A 57 -8.96 -0.74 23.95
N ALA A 58 -9.12 -2.04 24.27
CA ALA A 58 -8.08 -2.82 24.93
C ALA A 58 -6.82 -2.96 24.07
N THR A 59 -7.00 -3.13 22.75
CA THR A 59 -5.87 -3.20 21.80
C THR A 59 -5.15 -1.86 21.71
N PHE A 60 -5.87 -0.75 21.60
CA PHE A 60 -5.25 0.59 21.56
C PHE A 60 -4.52 0.91 22.87
N GLN A 61 -5.11 0.57 24.00
CA GLN A 61 -4.47 0.76 25.29
C GLN A 61 -3.19 -0.07 25.41
N ALA A 62 -3.22 -1.35 25.02
CA ALA A 62 -2.04 -2.20 25.00
C ALA A 62 -0.95 -1.65 24.06
N ILE A 63 -1.31 -1.08 22.93
CA ILE A 63 -0.37 -0.42 22.01
C ILE A 63 0.29 0.78 22.69
N VAL A 64 -0.49 1.64 23.32
CA VAL A 64 0.03 2.84 24.00
C VAL A 64 0.90 2.51 25.20
N ASP A 65 0.52 1.49 25.99
CA ASP A 65 1.20 1.14 27.24
C ASP A 65 2.47 0.28 27.02
N ILE A 66 2.51 -0.52 25.94
CA ILE A 66 3.56 -1.55 25.77
C ILE A 66 4.50 -1.23 24.60
N ILE A 67 4.00 -0.70 23.49
CA ILE A 67 4.81 -0.49 22.28
C ILE A 67 5.59 0.82 22.42
N PRO A 68 6.94 0.77 22.39
CA PRO A 68 7.74 1.97 22.47
C PRO A 68 7.58 2.84 21.22
N PRO A 69 7.72 4.17 21.33
CA PRO A 69 7.72 5.06 20.19
C PRO A 69 8.90 4.79 19.24
N PRO A 70 8.86 5.25 17.98
CA PRO A 70 9.83 4.91 16.95
C PRO A 70 11.29 5.20 17.31
N ASP A 71 11.57 6.32 17.95
CA ASP A 71 12.89 6.74 18.41
C ASP A 71 13.51 5.75 19.42
N VAL A 72 12.71 5.33 20.40
CA VAL A 72 13.14 4.32 21.38
C VAL A 72 13.27 2.94 20.74
N ALA A 73 12.31 2.55 19.88
CA ALA A 73 12.33 1.25 19.22
C ALA A 73 13.51 1.11 18.25
N GLN A 74 13.86 2.17 17.50
CA GLN A 74 14.95 2.15 16.53
C GLN A 74 16.31 2.02 17.23
N SER A 75 16.52 2.71 18.32
CA SER A 75 17.77 2.61 19.09
C SER A 75 18.11 1.18 19.55
N GLN A 76 17.09 0.32 19.66
CA GLN A 76 17.24 -1.08 20.04
C GLN A 76 17.30 -2.04 18.85
N ARG A 77 16.49 -1.78 17.81
CA ARG A 77 16.31 -2.71 16.68
C ARG A 77 17.31 -2.53 15.58
N ILE A 78 17.69 -1.29 15.26
CA ILE A 78 18.61 -1.00 14.14
C ILE A 78 20.01 -1.62 14.39
N PRO A 79 20.61 -1.53 15.58
CA PRO A 79 21.87 -2.21 15.86
C PRO A 79 21.82 -3.71 15.57
N TYR A 80 20.70 -4.36 15.92
CA TYR A 80 20.51 -5.78 15.64
C TYR A 80 20.35 -6.10 14.15
N MET A 81 19.73 -5.21 13.41
CA MET A 81 19.55 -5.36 11.95
C MET A 81 20.86 -5.16 11.17
N LEU A 82 21.66 -4.18 11.57
CA LEU A 82 22.92 -3.85 10.90
C LEU A 82 24.10 -4.74 11.33
N HIS A 83 24.15 -5.10 12.60
CA HIS A 83 25.25 -5.82 13.22
C HIS A 83 24.75 -7.06 13.97
N PRO A 84 24.13 -8.06 13.30
CA PRO A 84 23.52 -9.21 13.98
C PRO A 84 24.53 -10.01 14.79
N ASP A 85 25.81 -10.05 14.38
CA ASP A 85 26.86 -10.77 15.06
C ASP A 85 27.30 -10.11 16.38
N LYS A 86 27.29 -8.78 16.43
CA LYS A 86 27.64 -8.00 17.62
C LYS A 86 26.48 -7.84 18.58
N ALA A 87 25.26 -7.84 18.07
CA ALA A 87 24.03 -7.61 18.82
C ALA A 87 23.32 -8.92 19.27
N ARG A 88 24.00 -10.07 19.18
CA ARG A 88 23.43 -11.38 19.64
C ARG A 88 22.97 -11.37 21.08
N ASP A 89 23.61 -10.57 21.91
CA ASP A 89 23.25 -10.39 23.30
C ASP A 89 22.46 -9.08 23.45
N ALA A 90 21.18 -9.17 23.79
CA ALA A 90 20.30 -8.00 23.96
C ALA A 90 20.77 -7.01 25.04
N THR A 91 21.75 -7.42 25.84
CA THR A 91 22.38 -6.59 26.88
C THR A 91 23.52 -5.73 26.36
N VAL A 92 24.05 -6.04 25.17
CA VAL A 92 25.18 -5.33 24.56
C VAL A 92 24.66 -4.21 23.67
N ARG A 93 24.85 -2.96 24.08
CA ARG A 93 24.61 -1.81 23.22
C ARG A 93 25.74 -1.72 22.20
N VAL A 94 25.43 -1.88 20.93
CA VAL A 94 26.34 -1.62 19.82
C VAL A 94 26.28 -0.12 19.52
N PRO A 95 27.39 0.65 19.69
CA PRO A 95 27.41 2.06 19.36
C PRO A 95 27.36 2.25 17.84
N PRO A 96 26.83 3.37 17.33
CA PRO A 96 26.87 3.70 15.93
C PRO A 96 28.32 3.86 15.44
N THR A 97 28.63 3.35 14.26
CA THR A 97 29.98 3.40 13.67
C THR A 97 30.19 4.61 12.79
N ASN A 98 29.12 5.19 12.30
CA ASN A 98 29.14 6.37 11.41
C ASN A 98 27.94 7.30 11.67
N HIS A 99 27.97 8.48 11.06
CA HIS A 99 26.92 9.49 11.22
C HIS A 99 25.56 9.01 10.71
N LEU A 100 25.53 8.18 9.65
CA LEU A 100 24.31 7.59 9.10
C LEU A 100 23.66 6.65 10.11
N GLU A 101 24.43 5.78 10.77
CA GLU A 101 23.92 4.89 11.83
C GLU A 101 23.42 5.69 13.04
N GLU A 102 24.09 6.80 13.38
CA GLU A 102 23.62 7.68 14.44
C GLU A 102 22.23 8.27 14.13
N GLY A 103 22.02 8.73 12.88
CA GLY A 103 20.74 9.20 12.39
C GLY A 103 19.65 8.12 12.46
N LEU A 104 19.99 6.90 12.04
CA LEU A 104 19.11 5.74 12.09
C LEU A 104 18.72 5.36 13.53
N TYR A 105 19.69 5.33 14.45
CA TYR A 105 19.42 4.96 15.86
C TYR A 105 18.55 6.00 16.56
N GLY A 106 18.76 7.29 16.23
CA GLY A 106 18.04 8.41 16.83
C GLY A 106 16.71 8.75 16.15
N CYS A 107 16.34 8.09 15.06
CA CYS A 107 15.15 8.44 14.28
C CYS A 107 15.10 9.95 13.96
N LYS A 108 16.22 10.51 13.46
CA LYS A 108 16.32 11.95 13.20
C LYS A 108 15.31 12.38 12.15
N GLN A 109 14.61 13.48 12.43
CA GLN A 109 13.53 14.03 11.57
C GLN A 109 13.91 15.38 10.96
N ASP A 110 15.17 15.77 11.08
CA ASP A 110 15.69 17.05 10.58
C ASP A 110 15.87 17.00 9.06
N ASP A 111 15.71 18.14 8.39
CA ASP A 111 15.90 18.28 6.94
C ASP A 111 17.35 18.02 6.50
N ASP A 112 18.31 18.31 7.36
CA ASP A 112 19.73 18.10 7.14
C ASP A 112 20.17 16.65 7.46
N ALA A 113 19.27 15.84 8.03
CA ALA A 113 19.56 14.44 8.32
C ALA A 113 19.54 13.60 7.04
N GLU A 114 20.41 12.59 7.01
CA GLU A 114 20.41 11.62 5.92
C GLU A 114 19.09 10.89 5.85
N VAL A 115 18.52 10.84 4.65
CA VAL A 115 17.24 10.15 4.40
C VAL A 115 17.52 8.67 4.19
N VAL A 116 16.90 7.83 5.02
CA VAL A 116 16.95 6.37 4.87
C VAL A 116 15.56 5.80 4.95
N VAL A 117 15.18 5.12 3.88
CA VAL A 117 13.87 4.49 3.72
C VAL A 117 14.03 3.02 3.41
N TYR A 118 13.31 2.18 4.10
CA TYR A 118 13.22 0.76 3.78
C TYR A 118 11.93 0.46 3.05
N VAL A 119 12.05 -0.02 1.81
CA VAL A 119 10.95 -0.58 1.03
C VAL A 119 10.81 -2.05 1.38
N SER A 120 9.72 -2.42 2.02
CA SER A 120 9.52 -3.81 2.45
C SER A 120 8.86 -4.67 1.38
N LYS A 121 7.97 -4.08 0.58
CA LYS A 121 7.31 -4.75 -0.56
C LYS A 121 6.74 -3.73 -1.54
N MET A 122 6.49 -4.18 -2.75
CA MET A 122 5.66 -3.48 -3.72
C MET A 122 4.23 -4.03 -3.65
N PHE A 123 3.23 -3.21 -3.94
CA PHE A 123 1.84 -3.63 -4.03
C PHE A 123 1.12 -2.86 -5.13
N ALA A 124 0.19 -3.54 -5.80
CA ALA A 124 -0.59 -2.95 -6.87
C ALA A 124 -1.85 -2.29 -6.32
N VAL A 125 -2.16 -1.12 -6.83
CA VAL A 125 -3.37 -0.36 -6.51
C VAL A 125 -4.04 0.03 -7.82
N SER A 126 -5.37 -0.08 -7.88
CA SER A 126 -6.11 0.42 -9.02
C SER A 126 -5.94 1.94 -9.15
N ARG A 127 -5.65 2.43 -10.35
CA ARG A 127 -5.48 3.86 -10.61
C ARG A 127 -6.69 4.69 -10.16
N GLY A 128 -7.90 4.12 -10.25
CA GLY A 128 -9.14 4.76 -9.78
C GLY A 128 -9.23 4.91 -8.25
N GLU A 129 -8.46 4.13 -7.48
CA GLU A 129 -8.43 4.21 -6.02
C GLU A 129 -7.45 5.27 -5.51
N LEU A 130 -6.57 5.78 -6.37
CA LEU A 130 -5.63 6.85 -6.01
C LEU A 130 -6.39 8.16 -5.73
N PRO A 131 -5.96 8.95 -4.73
CA PRO A 131 -6.61 10.20 -4.34
C PRO A 131 -6.79 11.19 -5.50
N GLU A 132 -5.89 11.17 -6.47
CA GLU A 132 -5.86 12.07 -7.63
C GLU A 132 -6.99 11.76 -8.63
N HIS A 133 -7.42 10.51 -8.69
CA HIS A 133 -8.47 10.03 -9.60
C HIS A 133 -9.82 9.83 -8.92
N ARG A 134 -9.89 9.96 -7.60
CA ARG A 134 -11.17 9.93 -6.90
C ARG A 134 -11.96 11.20 -7.24
N PRO A 135 -13.21 11.07 -7.69
CA PRO A 135 -14.07 12.25 -7.84
C PRO A 135 -14.16 12.94 -6.47
N LYS A 136 -13.77 14.21 -6.42
CA LYS A 136 -13.94 15.02 -5.21
C LYS A 136 -15.39 14.91 -4.77
N GLU A 137 -15.61 14.43 -3.55
CA GLU A 137 -16.93 14.52 -2.93
C GLU A 137 -17.29 15.99 -2.86
N LEU A 138 -18.23 16.40 -3.71
CA LEU A 138 -18.71 17.76 -3.76
C LEU A 138 -19.39 18.06 -2.43
N THR A 139 -19.03 19.16 -1.80
CA THR A 139 -19.74 19.63 -0.61
C THR A 139 -21.23 19.85 -0.93
N ALA A 140 -22.08 19.78 0.08
CA ALA A 140 -23.51 19.99 -0.11
C ALA A 140 -23.84 21.35 -0.78
N GLU A 141 -22.98 22.35 -0.61
CA GLU A 141 -23.08 23.65 -1.25
C GLU A 141 -22.70 23.60 -2.72
N GLU A 142 -21.61 22.94 -3.07
CA GLU A 142 -21.15 22.73 -4.45
C GLU A 142 -22.16 21.89 -5.27
N MET A 143 -22.76 20.87 -4.64
CA MET A 143 -23.86 20.11 -5.27
C MET A 143 -25.09 20.98 -5.56
N ARG A 144 -25.43 21.87 -4.64
CA ARG A 144 -26.54 22.82 -4.85
C ARG A 144 -26.23 23.83 -5.94
N GLN A 145 -24.98 24.29 -5.99
CA GLN A 145 -24.52 25.24 -6.98
C GLN A 145 -24.51 24.61 -8.39
N ARG A 146 -23.96 23.42 -8.55
CA ARG A 146 -24.03 22.63 -9.80
C ARG A 146 -25.47 22.33 -10.21
N GLY A 147 -26.34 22.01 -9.26
CA GLY A 147 -27.75 21.79 -9.54
C GLY A 147 -28.48 23.04 -10.01
N ARG A 148 -28.06 24.25 -9.58
CA ARG A 148 -28.58 25.52 -10.10
C ARG A 148 -28.08 25.79 -11.50
N GLU A 149 -26.78 25.70 -11.74
CA GLU A 149 -26.14 25.90 -13.04
C GLU A 149 -26.70 24.95 -14.11
N GLU A 150 -26.96 23.71 -13.75
CA GLU A 150 -27.54 22.73 -14.67
C GLU A 150 -29.01 23.04 -15.01
N ARG A 151 -29.79 23.53 -14.03
CA ARG A 151 -31.16 24.00 -14.26
C ARG A 151 -31.19 25.26 -15.12
N GLU A 152 -30.31 26.19 -14.89
CA GLU A 152 -30.16 27.41 -15.71
C GLU A 152 -29.74 27.07 -17.13
N ARG A 153 -28.80 26.13 -17.31
CA ARG A 153 -28.37 25.65 -18.62
C ARG A 153 -29.52 24.94 -19.37
N ARG A 154 -30.28 24.09 -18.66
CA ARG A 154 -31.48 23.45 -19.26
C ARG A 154 -32.56 24.46 -19.61
N ALA A 155 -32.77 25.46 -18.75
CA ALA A 155 -33.72 26.54 -19.05
C ALA A 155 -33.29 27.40 -20.23
N ALA A 156 -32.01 27.73 -20.36
CA ALA A 156 -31.44 28.45 -21.48
C ALA A 156 -31.57 27.66 -22.79
N LEU A 157 -31.29 26.35 -22.75
CA LEU A 157 -31.49 25.46 -23.92
C LEU A 157 -32.98 25.32 -24.31
N ALA A 158 -33.89 25.27 -23.34
CA ALA A 158 -35.32 25.22 -23.59
C ALA A 158 -35.85 26.55 -24.19
N LEU A 159 -35.33 27.70 -23.75
CA LEU A 159 -35.63 29.02 -24.32
C LEU A 159 -35.10 29.16 -25.77
N GLN A 160 -33.92 28.63 -26.06
CA GLN A 160 -33.38 28.57 -27.42
C GLN A 160 -34.19 27.66 -28.33
N ALA A 161 -34.70 26.56 -27.82
CA ALA A 161 -35.56 25.62 -28.54
C ALA A 161 -36.98 26.19 -28.77
N SER A 162 -37.45 27.11 -27.90
CA SER A 162 -38.77 27.74 -28.01
C SER A 162 -38.80 29.05 -28.84
N SER A 163 -37.66 29.67 -29.03
CA SER A 163 -37.51 30.79 -29.98
C SER A 163 -37.33 30.23 -31.38
N GLY A 164 -38.45 29.82 -32.00
CA GLY A 164 -38.49 29.20 -33.30
C GLY A 164 -37.74 29.96 -34.38
N VAL A 165 -36.60 29.43 -34.73
CA VAL A 165 -36.02 29.61 -36.04
C VAL A 165 -36.30 28.33 -36.80
N GLU A 166 -37.14 28.42 -37.80
CA GLU A 166 -37.35 27.34 -38.79
C GLU A 166 -35.99 26.85 -39.29
N MET A 167 -35.65 25.64 -38.90
CA MET A 167 -34.43 24.99 -39.37
C MET A 167 -34.65 24.43 -40.76
N ASP A 168 -34.12 25.10 -41.69
CA ASP A 168 -33.86 24.54 -43.02
C ASP A 168 -32.66 23.57 -42.90
N GLY A 169 -32.94 22.33 -43.19
CA GLY A 169 -31.97 21.31 -43.59
C GLY A 169 -31.06 20.65 -42.56
N ILE A 170 -31.10 19.34 -42.59
CA ILE A 170 -30.20 18.36 -41.94
C ILE A 170 -28.70 18.63 -42.23
N GLU A 171 -28.35 19.45 -43.20
CA GLU A 171 -26.96 19.81 -43.54
C GLU A 171 -26.26 20.74 -42.55
N GLY A 172 -27.00 21.47 -41.71
CA GLY A 172 -26.39 22.31 -40.64
C GLY A 172 -25.86 21.53 -39.42
N LEU A 173 -26.39 20.37 -39.17
CA LEU A 173 -25.98 19.53 -38.03
C LEU A 173 -24.65 18.79 -38.30
N THR A 174 -24.38 18.41 -39.54
CA THR A 174 -23.15 17.73 -39.92
C THR A 174 -21.92 18.66 -39.93
N LYS A 175 -22.10 19.94 -40.27
CA LYS A 175 -21.02 20.94 -40.27
C LYS A 175 -20.55 21.34 -38.85
N ASN A 176 -21.41 21.27 -37.87
CA ASN A 176 -21.04 21.55 -36.48
C ASN A 176 -20.40 20.34 -35.77
N LEU A 177 -20.60 19.11 -36.29
CA LEU A 177 -19.86 17.93 -35.78
C LEU A 177 -18.43 17.86 -36.31
N ASP A 178 -18.18 18.37 -37.55
CA ASP A 178 -16.83 18.36 -38.12
C ASP A 178 -15.91 19.47 -37.57
N GLN A 179 -16.44 20.46 -36.86
CA GLN A 179 -15.66 21.50 -36.17
C GLN A 179 -15.37 21.20 -34.66
N LEU A 180 -15.94 20.16 -34.11
CA LEU A 180 -15.40 19.53 -32.94
C LEU A 180 -14.28 18.60 -33.40
N GLU A 181 -13.13 19.17 -33.74
CA GLU A 181 -11.87 18.45 -33.60
C GLU A 181 -11.77 18.05 -32.11
N VAL A 182 -12.35 16.90 -31.83
CA VAL A 182 -11.88 16.09 -30.71
C VAL A 182 -10.43 15.83 -31.08
N GLU A 183 -9.51 16.58 -30.48
CA GLU A 183 -8.13 16.12 -30.37
C GLU A 183 -8.24 14.67 -29.89
N THR A 184 -8.19 13.74 -30.84
CA THR A 184 -7.98 12.34 -30.49
C THR A 184 -6.65 12.32 -29.75
N PRO A 185 -6.64 12.09 -28.45
CA PRO A 185 -5.39 11.90 -27.79
C PRO A 185 -4.70 10.78 -28.57
N LYS A 186 -3.44 11.01 -29.01
CA LYS A 186 -2.55 9.94 -29.47
C LYS A 186 -2.91 8.70 -28.70
N PRO A 187 -3.04 7.52 -29.32
CA PRO A 187 -3.24 6.29 -28.56
C PRO A 187 -2.07 6.20 -27.59
N ALA A 188 -2.31 6.68 -26.36
CA ALA A 188 -1.46 6.37 -25.23
C ALA A 188 -1.43 4.85 -25.21
N GLU A 189 -0.25 4.29 -25.14
CA GLU A 189 -0.08 2.88 -24.76
C GLU A 189 -1.11 2.59 -23.67
N PRO A 190 -1.82 1.45 -23.72
CA PRO A 190 -2.89 1.18 -22.77
C PRO A 190 -2.29 1.32 -21.36
N GLU A 191 -2.53 2.48 -20.77
CA GLU A 191 -2.10 2.77 -19.40
C GLU A 191 -2.68 1.67 -18.54
N SER A 192 -1.81 0.90 -17.88
CA SER A 192 -2.27 -0.15 -17.00
C SER A 192 -3.24 0.46 -15.99
N SER A 193 -4.38 -0.20 -15.82
CA SER A 193 -5.36 0.22 -14.82
C SER A 193 -4.81 0.18 -13.39
N GLU A 194 -3.65 -0.43 -13.19
CA GLU A 194 -2.97 -0.62 -11.92
C GLU A 194 -1.62 0.11 -11.88
N VAL A 195 -1.30 0.63 -10.71
CA VAL A 195 -0.05 1.32 -10.38
C VAL A 195 0.62 0.57 -9.24
N LEU A 196 1.94 0.35 -9.35
CA LEU A 196 2.73 -0.24 -8.28
C LEU A 196 3.22 0.84 -7.31
N LEU A 197 2.89 0.66 -6.04
CA LEU A 197 3.37 1.50 -4.95
C LEU A 197 4.30 0.70 -4.04
N ALA A 198 5.32 1.38 -3.49
CA ALA A 198 6.24 0.79 -2.53
C ALA A 198 5.76 1.01 -1.10
N PHE A 199 5.47 -0.06 -0.38
CA PHE A 199 5.21 0.00 1.06
C PHE A 199 6.52 0.22 1.80
N SER A 200 6.68 1.39 2.39
CA SER A 200 7.95 1.88 2.88
C SER A 200 7.86 2.38 4.32
N ARG A 201 8.96 2.24 5.06
CA ARG A 201 9.15 2.87 6.37
C ARG A 201 10.35 3.79 6.32
N ILE A 202 10.18 5.01 6.80
CA ILE A 202 11.25 6.00 6.90
C ILE A 202 11.93 5.84 8.25
N PHE A 203 13.23 5.59 8.23
CA PHE A 203 14.03 5.38 9.43
C PHE A 203 14.80 6.62 9.86
N SER A 204 15.21 7.48 8.91
CA SER A 204 15.92 8.74 9.17
C SER A 204 15.57 9.77 8.11
N GLY A 205 15.60 11.03 8.47
CA GLY A 205 15.34 12.19 7.60
C GLY A 205 13.89 12.39 7.25
N VAL A 206 13.64 13.22 6.25
CA VAL A 206 12.31 13.54 5.71
C VAL A 206 12.28 13.26 4.22
N VAL A 207 11.30 12.48 3.77
CA VAL A 207 11.08 12.22 2.34
C VAL A 207 10.09 13.23 1.81
N ARG A 208 10.45 13.93 0.71
CA ARG A 208 9.57 14.88 0.02
C ARG A 208 9.15 14.35 -1.34
N ARG A 209 7.99 14.77 -1.78
CA ARG A 209 7.50 14.46 -3.12
C ARG A 209 8.44 15.02 -4.19
N GLY A 210 8.76 14.20 -5.19
CA GLY A 210 9.67 14.57 -6.26
C GLY A 210 11.16 14.45 -5.94
N VAL A 211 11.53 14.00 -4.73
CA VAL A 211 12.92 13.87 -4.33
C VAL A 211 13.64 12.72 -5.06
N ASN A 212 14.89 12.95 -5.45
CA ASN A 212 15.76 11.94 -6.03
C ASN A 212 16.51 11.18 -4.95
N LEU A 213 16.41 9.86 -5.00
CA LEU A 213 17.00 8.94 -4.02
C LEU A 213 17.88 7.92 -4.76
N ILE A 214 18.75 7.26 -4.03
CA ILE A 214 19.47 6.08 -4.49
C ILE A 214 18.86 4.85 -3.86
N ALA A 215 18.42 3.92 -4.70
CA ALA A 215 17.95 2.61 -4.26
C ALA A 215 19.11 1.62 -4.25
N THR A 216 19.37 1.00 -3.11
CA THR A 216 20.25 -0.16 -2.95
C THR A 216 19.40 -1.43 -2.90
N LEU A 217 19.71 -2.36 -3.79
CA LEU A 217 19.02 -3.64 -3.88
C LEU A 217 19.59 -4.67 -2.87
N PRO A 218 18.89 -5.77 -2.56
CA PRO A 218 19.27 -6.70 -1.50
C PRO A 218 20.68 -7.29 -1.58
N LYS A 219 21.24 -7.37 -2.78
CA LYS A 219 22.60 -7.91 -3.01
C LYS A 219 23.73 -6.86 -2.94
N TYR A 220 23.38 -5.61 -2.59
CA TYR A 220 24.36 -4.56 -2.34
C TYR A 220 25.17 -4.90 -1.09
N ASP A 221 26.49 -4.80 -1.20
CA ASP A 221 27.43 -5.07 -0.10
C ASP A 221 27.92 -3.74 0.49
N PRO A 222 27.50 -3.36 1.71
CA PRO A 222 27.93 -2.11 2.33
C PRO A 222 29.44 -2.03 2.59
N GLU A 223 30.14 -3.17 2.77
CA GLU A 223 31.56 -3.19 3.08
C GLU A 223 32.42 -2.77 1.88
N LEU A 224 31.93 -3.01 0.66
CA LEU A 224 32.66 -2.68 -0.55
C LEU A 224 32.51 -1.21 -0.98
N GLY A 225 31.55 -0.48 -0.41
CA GLY A 225 31.26 0.90 -0.75
C GLY A 225 30.54 1.11 -2.09
N ALA A 226 30.08 2.34 -2.32
CA ALA A 226 29.27 2.70 -3.48
C ALA A 226 30.05 2.63 -4.82
N SER A 227 31.32 3.02 -4.81
CA SER A 227 32.17 3.11 -6.01
C SER A 227 32.69 1.73 -6.50
N HIS A 228 32.41 0.64 -5.78
CA HIS A 228 32.93 -0.68 -6.16
C HIS A 228 32.16 -1.28 -7.36
N PRO A 229 32.83 -1.82 -8.39
CA PRO A 229 32.18 -2.32 -9.63
C PRO A 229 31.12 -3.40 -9.40
N LYS A 230 31.24 -4.22 -8.35
CA LYS A 230 30.22 -5.21 -7.99
C LYS A 230 28.92 -4.56 -7.54
N ASN A 231 28.99 -3.42 -6.86
CA ASN A 231 27.84 -2.71 -6.32
C ASN A 231 27.11 -1.89 -7.38
N ALA A 232 27.77 -1.50 -8.45
CA ALA A 232 27.17 -0.70 -9.52
C ALA A 232 25.88 -1.30 -10.11
N LYS A 233 25.77 -2.64 -10.13
CA LYS A 233 24.57 -3.34 -10.61
C LYS A 233 23.41 -3.33 -9.61
N TYR A 234 23.67 -3.03 -8.35
CA TYR A 234 22.73 -3.10 -7.26
C TYR A 234 22.36 -1.72 -6.71
N MET A 235 22.75 -0.68 -7.45
CA MET A 235 22.42 0.71 -7.16
C MET A 235 21.67 1.29 -8.34
N THR A 236 20.56 1.98 -8.07
CA THR A 236 19.75 2.65 -9.10
C THR A 236 19.26 3.98 -8.56
N ARG A 237 19.27 5.01 -9.41
CA ARG A 237 18.64 6.30 -9.08
C ARG A 237 17.15 6.20 -9.27
N VAL A 238 16.40 6.64 -8.30
CA VAL A 238 14.93 6.60 -8.29
C VAL A 238 14.39 7.95 -7.85
N THR A 239 13.21 8.30 -8.29
CA THR A 239 12.50 9.52 -7.87
C THR A 239 11.22 9.14 -7.15
N ALA A 240 11.04 9.62 -5.94
CA ALA A 240 9.79 9.49 -5.18
C ALA A 240 8.74 10.45 -5.78
N LYS A 241 8.05 10.03 -6.86
CA LYS A 241 7.11 10.89 -7.59
C LYS A 241 5.92 11.28 -6.73
N ASP A 242 5.33 10.31 -6.06
CA ASP A 242 4.14 10.48 -5.26
C ASP A 242 4.32 9.85 -3.89
N LEU A 243 3.75 10.50 -2.89
CA LEU A 243 3.79 10.05 -1.50
C LEU A 243 2.36 9.92 -0.97
N TYR A 244 2.06 8.79 -0.35
CA TYR A 244 0.75 8.53 0.23
C TYR A 244 0.88 8.04 1.67
N MET A 245 0.10 8.63 2.55
CA MET A 245 -0.12 8.11 3.90
C MET A 245 -1.24 7.08 3.88
N MET A 246 -1.05 5.96 4.55
CA MET A 246 -2.07 4.91 4.65
C MET A 246 -3.02 5.18 5.80
N MET A 247 -4.29 5.46 5.48
CA MET A 247 -5.36 5.72 6.43
C MET A 247 -6.42 4.61 6.35
N GLY A 248 -6.13 3.48 6.99
CA GLY A 248 -6.95 2.27 6.89
C GLY A 248 -6.86 1.66 5.48
N ARG A 249 -7.96 1.74 4.72
CA ARG A 249 -8.01 1.28 3.31
C ARG A 249 -7.71 2.40 2.33
N ASP A 250 -7.75 3.64 2.78
CA ASP A 250 -7.60 4.80 1.92
C ASP A 250 -6.16 5.28 1.89
N LEU A 251 -5.75 5.77 0.73
CA LEU A 251 -4.50 6.46 0.51
C LEU A 251 -4.77 7.97 0.52
N VAL A 252 -3.98 8.72 1.27
CA VAL A 252 -4.03 10.18 1.32
C VAL A 252 -2.72 10.73 0.80
N ALA A 253 -2.78 11.55 -0.26
CA ALA A 253 -1.60 12.19 -0.81
C ALA A 253 -1.02 13.19 0.18
N VAL A 254 0.31 13.16 0.33
CA VAL A 254 1.06 14.03 1.23
C VAL A 254 2.30 14.57 0.52
N GLU A 255 2.76 15.77 0.90
CA GLU A 255 3.94 16.39 0.28
C GLU A 255 5.24 15.92 0.93
N GLU A 256 5.22 15.60 2.22
CA GLU A 256 6.38 15.14 2.97
C GLU A 256 6.00 14.12 4.04
N VAL A 257 6.93 13.24 4.37
CA VAL A 257 6.79 12.23 5.43
C VAL A 257 8.08 12.16 6.23
N PRO A 258 8.05 12.42 7.55
CA PRO A 258 9.24 12.34 8.41
C PRO A 258 9.56 10.90 8.84
N ALA A 259 10.75 10.73 9.41
CA ALA A 259 11.20 9.46 9.99
C ALA A 259 10.22 8.92 11.06
N GLY A 260 10.20 7.60 11.22
CA GLY A 260 9.30 6.90 12.14
C GLY A 260 7.94 6.55 11.55
N HIS A 261 7.59 7.10 10.40
CA HIS A 261 6.32 6.84 9.72
C HIS A 261 6.43 5.76 8.64
N VAL A 262 5.27 5.20 8.29
CA VAL A 262 5.08 4.28 7.18
C VAL A 262 4.30 5.00 6.09
N CYS A 263 4.74 4.86 4.84
CA CYS A 263 4.10 5.48 3.70
C CYS A 263 4.14 4.57 2.47
N ALA A 264 3.37 4.93 1.45
CA ALA A 264 3.47 4.36 0.12
C ALA A 264 4.16 5.37 -0.81
N ILE A 265 5.15 4.90 -1.57
CA ILE A 265 5.95 5.72 -2.48
C ILE A 265 5.66 5.27 -3.92
N GLY A 266 5.26 6.22 -4.76
CA GLY A 266 5.09 6.03 -6.21
C GLY A 266 6.35 6.38 -7.00
N GLY A 267 6.45 5.87 -8.25
CA GLY A 267 7.55 6.15 -9.15
C GLY A 267 8.74 5.18 -9.07
N LEU A 268 8.60 4.09 -8.33
CA LEU A 268 9.63 3.04 -8.19
C LEU A 268 9.40 1.83 -9.11
N GLU A 269 8.36 1.87 -9.92
CA GLU A 269 7.97 0.79 -10.83
C GLU A 269 9.09 0.49 -11.83
N GLY A 270 9.41 -0.79 -12.00
CA GLY A 270 10.48 -1.26 -12.89
C GLY A 270 11.92 -1.05 -12.38
N LEU A 271 12.12 -0.24 -11.33
CA LEU A 271 13.44 0.07 -10.77
C LEU A 271 13.73 -0.70 -9.48
N VAL A 272 12.71 -0.89 -8.65
CA VAL A 272 12.80 -1.63 -7.39
C VAL A 272 12.04 -2.95 -7.53
N HIS A 273 12.74 -4.04 -7.29
CA HIS A 273 12.16 -5.38 -7.26
C HIS A 273 12.08 -5.86 -5.82
N ARG A 274 10.86 -6.15 -5.33
CA ARG A 274 10.57 -6.71 -4.01
C ARG A 274 10.88 -5.73 -2.88
N ASN A 275 12.13 -5.66 -2.44
CA ASN A 275 12.58 -4.79 -1.36
C ASN A 275 13.84 -4.00 -1.76
N ALA A 276 14.05 -2.87 -1.12
CA ALA A 276 15.21 -2.02 -1.33
C ALA A 276 15.42 -1.08 -0.14
N THR A 277 16.61 -0.54 -0.01
CA THR A 277 16.85 0.62 0.85
C THR A 277 17.05 1.84 -0.02
N LEU A 278 16.29 2.91 0.26
CA LEU A 278 16.45 4.19 -0.43
C LEU A 278 17.24 5.13 0.47
N TRP A 279 18.18 5.87 -0.12
CA TRP A 279 19.05 6.78 0.59
C TRP A 279 19.18 8.12 -0.13
N ALA A 280 19.32 9.19 0.65
CA ALA A 280 19.78 10.50 0.20
C ALA A 280 20.56 11.21 1.31
N PRO A 281 21.50 12.10 0.97
CA PRO A 281 22.30 12.82 1.96
C PRO A 281 21.49 13.81 2.79
N THR A 282 20.41 14.36 2.24
CA THR A 282 19.51 15.30 2.89
C THR A 282 18.08 15.17 2.30
N ALA A 283 17.11 15.86 2.89
CA ALA A 283 15.74 15.95 2.37
C ALA A 283 15.66 16.59 0.96
N ALA A 284 16.71 17.31 0.51
CA ALA A 284 16.78 17.85 -0.86
C ALA A 284 17.07 16.78 -1.93
N GLY A 285 17.53 15.60 -1.51
CA GLY A 285 17.84 14.49 -2.42
C GLY A 285 19.30 14.37 -2.81
N VAL A 286 19.56 13.57 -3.84
CA VAL A 286 20.92 13.28 -4.33
C VAL A 286 21.23 14.12 -5.56
N GLU A 287 22.25 14.96 -5.46
CA GLU A 287 22.85 15.70 -6.56
C GLU A 287 24.29 15.21 -6.76
N GLY A 288 24.63 14.68 -7.96
CA GLY A 288 26.00 14.25 -8.28
C GLY A 288 26.32 12.79 -7.92
N ASP A 289 27.61 12.47 -7.88
CA ASP A 289 28.10 11.14 -7.56
C ASP A 289 28.12 10.90 -6.04
N VAL A 290 27.84 9.66 -5.64
CA VAL A 290 27.77 9.26 -4.24
C VAL A 290 29.09 8.65 -3.82
N ASP A 291 29.81 9.36 -2.97
CA ASP A 291 30.97 8.86 -2.23
C ASP A 291 30.54 8.67 -0.77
N GLY A 292 30.35 7.44 -0.34
CA GLY A 292 30.01 7.17 1.06
C GLY A 292 29.58 5.75 1.34
N ALA A 293 29.48 5.44 2.62
CA ALA A 293 28.93 4.18 3.10
C ALA A 293 27.40 4.24 3.04
N LEU A 294 26.81 3.45 2.15
CA LEU A 294 25.37 3.25 2.10
C LEU A 294 25.00 2.05 2.99
N VAL A 295 23.83 2.14 3.59
CA VAL A 295 23.26 1.04 4.38
C VAL A 295 22.38 0.17 3.51
N ASN A 296 22.43 -1.13 3.72
CA ASN A 296 21.50 -2.09 3.13
C ASN A 296 20.62 -2.74 4.19
N LEU A 297 19.43 -2.20 4.39
CA LEU A 297 18.41 -2.79 5.28
C LEU A 297 17.66 -3.95 4.61
N ALA A 298 17.74 -4.06 3.29
CA ALA A 298 17.06 -5.09 2.49
C ALA A 298 17.82 -6.45 2.48
N GLY A 299 19.00 -6.52 3.09
CA GLY A 299 19.86 -7.70 3.09
C GLY A 299 19.37 -8.88 3.94
N VAL A 300 18.24 -8.76 4.59
CA VAL A 300 17.61 -9.89 5.31
C VAL A 300 17.04 -10.86 4.28
N ASN A 301 17.80 -11.92 4.02
CA ASN A 301 17.43 -12.98 3.08
C ASN A 301 16.24 -13.79 3.59
N MET A 302 15.06 -13.50 3.09
CA MET A 302 13.93 -14.42 3.13
C MET A 302 13.99 -15.34 1.90
N GLN A 303 15.05 -16.09 1.75
CA GLN A 303 15.15 -17.09 0.69
C GLN A 303 14.38 -18.35 1.09
N GLN A 304 13.09 -18.36 0.84
CA GLN A 304 12.38 -19.61 0.63
C GLN A 304 12.64 -20.02 -0.82
N SER A 305 13.33 -21.15 -1.01
CA SER A 305 13.50 -21.72 -2.34
C SER A 305 12.13 -22.07 -2.90
N PRO A 306 11.79 -21.63 -4.13
CA PRO A 306 10.52 -21.96 -4.75
C PRO A 306 10.43 -23.48 -4.99
N ILE A 307 9.28 -24.07 -4.67
CA ILE A 307 9.05 -25.51 -4.74
C ILE A 307 8.28 -25.89 -6.01
N VAL A 308 7.35 -25.04 -6.43
CA VAL A 308 6.48 -25.28 -7.58
C VAL A 308 6.95 -24.46 -8.76
N ARG A 309 7.07 -25.12 -9.92
CA ARG A 309 7.46 -24.51 -11.19
C ARG A 309 6.40 -24.81 -12.24
N VAL A 310 5.81 -23.76 -12.84
CA VAL A 310 4.75 -23.89 -13.85
C VAL A 310 5.06 -23.01 -15.06
N ALA A 311 4.97 -23.58 -16.26
CA ALA A 311 4.99 -22.82 -17.50
C ALA A 311 3.60 -22.24 -17.77
N LEU A 312 3.55 -20.99 -18.23
CA LEU A 312 2.32 -20.27 -18.51
C LEU A 312 2.27 -19.87 -19.97
N GLU A 313 1.15 -20.17 -20.62
CA GLU A 313 0.85 -19.74 -21.97
C GLU A 313 -0.54 -19.08 -22.00
N PRO A 314 -0.73 -17.99 -22.78
CA PRO A 314 -2.05 -17.42 -22.94
C PRO A 314 -2.88 -18.29 -23.89
N GLU A 315 -4.18 -18.40 -23.66
CA GLU A 315 -5.09 -19.09 -24.59
C GLU A 315 -5.09 -18.44 -25.99
N ASN A 316 -4.99 -17.12 -26.03
CA ASN A 316 -4.88 -16.36 -27.26
C ASN A 316 -3.46 -15.78 -27.39
N PRO A 317 -2.70 -16.10 -28.47
CA PRO A 317 -1.36 -15.55 -28.70
C PRO A 317 -1.29 -14.01 -28.73
N ALA A 318 -2.38 -13.33 -29.07
CA ALA A 318 -2.46 -11.87 -29.05
C ALA A 318 -2.34 -11.27 -27.64
N ASP A 319 -2.62 -12.06 -26.59
CA ASP A 319 -2.57 -11.63 -25.20
C ASP A 319 -1.20 -11.86 -24.54
N MET A 320 -0.21 -12.37 -25.29
CA MET A 320 1.16 -12.56 -24.79
C MET A 320 1.75 -11.29 -24.13
N PRO A 321 1.63 -10.08 -24.70
CA PRO A 321 2.16 -8.88 -24.04
C PRO A 321 1.52 -8.59 -22.69
N LYS A 322 0.23 -8.90 -22.54
CA LYS A 322 -0.51 -8.74 -21.28
C LYS A 322 -0.01 -9.74 -20.23
N LEU A 323 0.18 -11.02 -20.63
CA LEU A 323 0.75 -12.05 -19.76
C LEU A 323 2.14 -11.64 -19.25
N VAL A 324 3.04 -11.24 -20.14
CA VAL A 324 4.40 -10.83 -19.78
C VAL A 324 4.37 -9.66 -18.78
N ARG A 325 3.52 -8.67 -19.03
CA ARG A 325 3.37 -7.54 -18.11
C ARG A 325 2.81 -7.96 -16.75
N GLY A 326 1.78 -8.80 -16.71
CA GLY A 326 1.24 -9.34 -15.46
C GLY A 326 2.27 -10.12 -14.65
N LEU A 327 3.07 -10.93 -15.32
CA LEU A 327 4.17 -11.69 -14.68
C LEU A 327 5.29 -10.78 -14.16
N GLN A 328 5.60 -9.69 -14.84
CA GLN A 328 6.57 -8.69 -14.38
C GLN A 328 6.08 -7.98 -13.13
N ILE A 329 4.81 -7.56 -13.09
CA ILE A 329 4.20 -6.92 -11.93
C ILE A 329 4.15 -7.88 -10.75
N LEU A 330 3.76 -9.14 -10.98
CA LEU A 330 3.75 -10.16 -9.93
C LEU A 330 5.15 -10.37 -9.35
N ASN A 331 6.16 -10.47 -10.18
CA ASN A 331 7.57 -10.63 -9.75
C ASN A 331 8.09 -9.43 -8.94
N GLN A 332 7.52 -8.24 -9.15
CA GLN A 332 7.83 -7.06 -8.34
C GLN A 332 7.04 -7.01 -7.04
N ALA A 333 5.77 -7.38 -7.07
CA ALA A 333 4.87 -7.27 -5.92
C ALA A 333 5.08 -8.40 -4.91
N ASP A 334 5.31 -9.63 -5.39
CA ASP A 334 5.42 -10.80 -4.54
C ASP A 334 6.89 -11.24 -4.36
N PRO A 335 7.44 -11.15 -3.14
CA PRO A 335 8.81 -11.58 -2.87
C PRO A 335 9.03 -13.09 -2.99
N CYS A 336 7.97 -13.90 -2.94
CA CYS A 336 8.03 -15.35 -3.01
C CYS A 336 7.73 -15.93 -4.41
N ALA A 337 7.32 -15.08 -5.36
CA ALA A 337 7.12 -15.46 -6.75
C ALA A 337 8.34 -15.04 -7.60
N GLU A 338 8.86 -15.94 -8.42
CA GLU A 338 9.91 -15.63 -9.39
C GLU A 338 9.42 -15.89 -10.81
N TYR A 339 9.65 -14.94 -11.67
CA TYR A 339 9.37 -15.06 -13.10
C TYR A 339 10.66 -15.21 -13.89
N LEU A 340 10.70 -16.23 -14.74
CA LEU A 340 11.82 -16.56 -15.61
C LEU A 340 11.33 -16.80 -17.04
N VAL A 341 12.14 -16.41 -18.00
CA VAL A 341 12.00 -16.84 -19.40
C VAL A 341 13.06 -17.89 -19.66
N GLN A 342 12.65 -19.09 -20.07
CA GLN A 342 13.58 -20.15 -20.40
C GLN A 342 14.27 -19.89 -21.74
N GLU A 343 15.36 -20.60 -22.02
CA GLU A 343 16.04 -20.56 -23.32
C GLU A 343 15.14 -21.03 -24.48
N THR A 344 14.13 -21.85 -24.17
CA THR A 344 13.07 -22.28 -25.09
C THR A 344 12.08 -21.20 -25.45
N GLY A 345 12.08 -20.05 -24.72
CA GLY A 345 11.11 -18.95 -24.84
C GLY A 345 9.88 -19.12 -23.97
N GLU A 346 9.77 -20.18 -23.18
CA GLU A 346 8.65 -20.41 -22.28
C GLU A 346 8.70 -19.46 -21.07
N HIS A 347 7.53 -18.90 -20.71
CA HIS A 347 7.35 -18.07 -19.53
C HIS A 347 7.04 -18.94 -18.31
N VAL A 348 7.94 -18.99 -17.35
CA VAL A 348 7.82 -19.83 -16.16
C VAL A 348 7.69 -19.01 -14.91
N ILE A 349 6.72 -19.37 -14.06
CA ILE A 349 6.58 -18.87 -12.71
C ILE A 349 7.06 -19.93 -11.71
N LEU A 350 7.77 -19.46 -10.71
CA LEU A 350 8.25 -20.23 -9.57
C LEU A 350 7.54 -19.71 -8.33
N THR A 351 6.89 -20.60 -7.58
CA THR A 351 6.12 -20.24 -6.38
C THR A 351 6.47 -21.12 -5.19
N ALA A 352 6.13 -20.67 -3.99
CA ALA A 352 6.41 -21.40 -2.75
C ALA A 352 5.55 -22.65 -2.56
N GLY A 353 4.44 -22.80 -3.32
CA GLY A 353 3.52 -23.95 -3.22
C GLY A 353 2.28 -23.79 -4.09
N GLU A 354 1.42 -24.81 -4.11
CA GLU A 354 0.18 -24.84 -4.89
C GLU A 354 -0.80 -23.73 -4.49
N LEU A 355 -1.04 -23.55 -3.19
CA LEU A 355 -1.91 -22.47 -2.70
C LEU A 355 -1.40 -21.09 -3.10
N HIS A 356 -0.07 -20.90 -3.10
CA HIS A 356 0.53 -19.66 -3.55
C HIS A 356 0.30 -19.45 -5.05
N LEU A 357 0.43 -20.51 -5.85
CA LEU A 357 0.13 -20.48 -7.29
C LEU A 357 -1.34 -20.13 -7.54
N GLU A 358 -2.27 -20.75 -6.81
CA GLU A 358 -3.70 -20.50 -6.91
C GLU A 358 -4.07 -19.03 -6.54
N VAL A 359 -3.45 -18.47 -5.50
CA VAL A 359 -3.66 -17.07 -5.10
C VAL A 359 -3.06 -16.10 -6.10
N SER A 360 -1.90 -16.42 -6.66
CA SER A 360 -1.24 -15.62 -7.70
C SER A 360 -2.00 -15.66 -9.04
N GLY A 361 -2.69 -16.78 -9.33
CA GLY A 361 -3.50 -16.96 -10.53
C GLY A 361 -4.67 -15.97 -10.68
N PRO A 362 -5.50 -15.72 -9.65
CA PRO A 362 -6.54 -14.67 -9.70
C PRO A 362 -5.98 -13.25 -9.83
N GLY A 363 -4.83 -12.96 -9.26
CA GLY A 363 -4.10 -11.71 -9.50
C GLY A 363 -3.74 -11.55 -10.98
N LEU A 364 -3.27 -12.62 -11.61
CA LEU A 364 -3.09 -12.68 -13.05
C LEU A 364 -4.42 -12.61 -13.81
N ARG A 365 -5.49 -13.24 -13.32
CA ARG A 365 -6.84 -13.18 -13.93
C ARG A 365 -7.47 -11.79 -13.84
N GLY A 366 -7.18 -10.98 -12.82
CA GLY A 366 -7.59 -9.57 -12.75
C GLY A 366 -7.04 -8.75 -13.91
N PHE A 367 -5.82 -9.06 -14.38
CA PHE A 367 -5.28 -8.58 -15.65
C PHE A 367 -5.96 -9.19 -16.87
N TRP A 368 -6.63 -10.34 -16.71
CA TRP A 368 -7.28 -11.11 -17.77
C TRP A 368 -8.80 -10.92 -17.80
N ALA A 369 -9.40 -10.24 -16.82
CA ALA A 369 -10.85 -10.06 -16.71
C ALA A 369 -11.52 -9.32 -17.86
N ASN A 370 -10.75 -8.92 -18.87
CA ASN A 370 -11.26 -8.54 -20.21
C ASN A 370 -11.13 -9.65 -21.26
N CYS A 371 -10.64 -10.83 -20.90
CA CYS A 371 -10.71 -12.03 -21.74
C CYS A 371 -11.88 -12.86 -21.26
N SER A 372 -13.02 -12.60 -21.89
CA SER A 372 -14.30 -13.31 -21.91
C SER A 372 -14.34 -14.68 -21.23
N ASP A 373 -15.31 -14.83 -20.31
CA ASP A 373 -16.01 -16.09 -20.08
C ASP A 373 -16.41 -16.68 -21.44
N ALA A 374 -15.72 -17.73 -21.88
CA ALA A 374 -16.09 -18.62 -22.96
C ALA A 374 -15.84 -20.05 -22.51
#